data_af99dbce2cf146ad08df6c26a9d90eef
#
_entry.id   af99dbce2cf146ad08df6c26a9d90eef
#
_cell.length_a   1.000
_cell.length_b   1.000
_cell.length_c   1.000
_cell.angle_alpha   90.00
_cell.angle_beta   90.00
_cell.angle_gamma   90.00
#
_symmetry.space_group_name_H-M   'P 1'
#
loop_
_entity.id
_entity.type
_entity.pdbx_description
1 polymer ?
#
loop_
_entity_poly.entity_id
_entity_poly.type
_entity_poly.pdbx_seq_one_letter_code
_entity_poly.pdbx_strand_id
1 'polypeptide(L)'
;MRKSTMHVLLTASILIFSSLAGCLGTEDVEDEASKGTVIVSTYHVEQIVSAIAGDTLNVEILAPTNVPVHDYEPSAADLVRLQSADMFFYHGLGLETWIDATMDSLGDDAP
;
A
#
# COMPACT_ATOMS: atom_id res chain seq x y z
N MET A 1 7.41 -65.10 -10.13
CA MET A 1 6.16 -64.28 -9.99
C MET A 1 6.11 -63.46 -8.71
N ARG A 2 6.46 -63.95 -7.52
CA ARG A 2 6.37 -63.16 -6.25
C ARG A 2 7.26 -61.92 -6.18
N LYS A 3 8.45 -61.89 -6.77
CA LYS A 3 9.36 -60.72 -6.75
C LYS A 3 8.88 -59.57 -7.62
N SER A 4 8.32 -59.87 -8.80
CA SER A 4 7.80 -58.84 -9.69
C SER A 4 6.57 -58.13 -9.11
N THR A 5 5.67 -58.87 -8.46
CA THR A 5 4.49 -58.30 -7.79
C THR A 5 4.86 -57.40 -6.60
N MET A 6 5.93 -57.77 -5.90
CA MET A 6 6.44 -56.99 -4.76
C MET A 6 7.07 -55.66 -5.20
N HIS A 7 7.76 -55.64 -6.32
CA HIS A 7 8.30 -54.39 -6.89
C HIS A 7 7.21 -53.46 -7.43
N VAL A 8 6.16 -54.00 -8.06
CA VAL A 8 5.01 -53.24 -8.54
C VAL A 8 4.23 -52.59 -7.36
N LEU A 9 4.03 -53.34 -6.29
CA LEU A 9 3.38 -52.80 -5.08
C LEU A 9 4.24 -51.74 -4.40
N LEU A 10 5.54 -51.91 -4.34
CA LEU A 10 6.48 -50.96 -3.75
C LEU A 10 6.52 -49.63 -4.55
N THR A 11 6.58 -49.70 -5.88
CA THR A 11 6.58 -48.53 -6.77
C THR A 11 5.23 -47.80 -6.75
N ALA A 12 4.13 -48.51 -6.70
CA ALA A 12 2.79 -47.91 -6.56
C ALA A 12 2.65 -47.18 -5.21
N SER A 13 3.18 -47.75 -4.13
CA SER A 13 3.15 -47.11 -2.81
C SER A 13 3.96 -45.83 -2.75
N ILE A 14 5.17 -45.79 -3.39
CA ILE A 14 6.01 -44.59 -3.46
C ILE A 14 5.35 -43.49 -4.27
N LEU A 15 4.65 -43.79 -5.37
CA LEU A 15 3.95 -42.81 -6.19
C LEU A 15 2.76 -42.20 -5.45
N ILE A 16 2.05 -42.97 -4.62
CA ILE A 16 0.93 -42.48 -3.82
C ILE A 16 1.42 -41.55 -2.71
N PHE A 17 2.56 -41.84 -2.07
CA PHE A 17 3.13 -40.99 -1.03
C PHE A 17 3.75 -39.70 -1.60
N SER A 18 4.24 -39.69 -2.84
CA SER A 18 4.79 -38.47 -3.48
C SER A 18 3.71 -37.43 -3.80
N SER A 19 2.46 -37.85 -4.01
CA SER A 19 1.37 -36.91 -4.32
C SER A 19 0.77 -36.24 -3.08
N LEU A 20 1.07 -36.72 -1.86
CA LEU A 20 0.62 -36.09 -0.61
C LEU A 20 1.61 -35.09 -0.04
N ALA A 21 2.87 -35.05 -0.54
CA ALA A 21 3.89 -34.12 -0.05
C ALA A 21 3.76 -32.69 -0.59
N GLY A 22 2.81 -32.44 -1.48
CA GLY A 22 2.58 -31.13 -2.12
C GLY A 22 1.72 -30.15 -1.33
N CYS A 23 1.21 -30.50 -0.15
CA CYS A 23 0.33 -29.63 0.64
C CYS A 23 0.75 -29.52 2.11
N LEU A 24 2.04 -29.61 2.42
CA LEU A 24 2.55 -29.24 3.73
C LEU A 24 3.23 -27.88 3.64
N GLY A 25 2.35 -26.86 3.77
CA GLY A 25 2.67 -25.56 4.37
C GLY A 25 3.88 -24.84 3.79
N THR A 26 3.71 -24.12 2.69
CA THR A 26 4.09 -22.73 2.80
C THR A 26 3.00 -22.13 3.68
N GLU A 27 3.31 -21.80 4.92
CA GLU A 27 2.66 -20.65 5.52
C GLU A 27 2.86 -19.56 4.46
N ASP A 28 1.76 -19.16 3.80
CA ASP A 28 1.71 -17.91 3.12
C ASP A 28 2.07 -16.89 4.22
N VAL A 29 3.35 -16.53 4.30
CA VAL A 29 3.72 -15.21 4.76
C VAL A 29 2.98 -14.38 3.72
N GLU A 30 1.77 -13.95 4.04
CA GLU A 30 1.19 -12.78 3.44
C GLU A 30 2.25 -11.72 3.71
N ASP A 31 3.09 -11.52 2.70
CA ASP A 31 3.83 -10.30 2.54
C ASP A 31 2.71 -9.27 2.53
N GLU A 32 2.42 -8.69 3.71
CA GLU A 32 1.52 -7.54 3.80
C GLU A 32 2.22 -6.50 2.94
N ALA A 33 1.87 -6.54 1.66
CA ALA A 33 2.32 -5.53 0.71
C ALA A 33 1.96 -4.22 1.36
N SER A 34 3.00 -3.48 1.79
CA SER A 34 2.85 -2.19 2.45
C SER A 34 1.85 -1.39 1.63
N LYS A 35 0.70 -1.05 2.23
CA LYS A 35 -0.32 -0.24 1.57
C LYS A 35 0.34 1.05 1.14
N GLY A 36 0.17 1.44 -0.11
CA GLY A 36 0.64 2.73 -0.59
C GLY A 36 0.06 3.86 0.28
N THR A 37 0.85 4.89 0.54
CA THR A 37 0.44 6.05 1.32
C THR A 37 0.08 7.21 0.40
N VAL A 38 -1.15 7.69 0.55
CA VAL A 38 -1.68 8.86 -0.16
C VAL A 38 -1.90 9.97 0.84
N ILE A 39 -1.30 11.13 0.59
CA ILE A 39 -1.58 12.34 1.36
C ILE A 39 -2.62 13.17 0.62
N VAL A 40 -3.54 13.76 1.35
CA VAL A 40 -4.59 14.64 0.82
C VAL A 40 -4.55 15.98 1.53
N SER A 41 -4.88 17.06 0.82
CA SER A 41 -4.78 18.41 1.37
C SER A 41 -5.73 18.65 2.54
N THR A 42 -6.99 18.20 2.43
CA THR A 42 -8.06 18.51 3.38
C THR A 42 -8.96 17.32 3.64
N TYR A 43 -9.77 17.42 4.69
CA TYR A 43 -10.81 16.45 5.03
C TYR A 43 -11.78 16.14 3.88
N HIS A 44 -12.16 17.14 3.06
CA HIS A 44 -13.09 16.89 1.97
C HIS A 44 -12.48 16.01 0.88
N VAL A 45 -11.20 16.21 0.57
CA VAL A 45 -10.46 15.36 -0.37
C VAL A 45 -10.27 13.96 0.23
N GLU A 46 -9.97 13.87 1.53
CA GLU A 46 -9.84 12.61 2.26
C GLU A 46 -11.10 11.74 2.13
N GLN A 47 -12.29 12.33 2.35
CA GLN A 47 -13.54 11.57 2.25
C GLN A 47 -13.76 10.97 0.85
N ILE A 48 -13.37 11.68 -0.20
CA ILE A 48 -13.51 11.22 -1.58
C ILE A 48 -12.49 10.09 -1.85
N VAL A 49 -11.23 10.33 -1.51
CA VAL A 49 -10.16 9.36 -1.76
C VAL A 49 -10.39 8.09 -0.95
N SER A 50 -10.74 8.20 0.32
CA SER A 50 -11.04 7.04 1.18
C SER A 50 -12.25 6.24 0.70
N ALA A 51 -13.28 6.91 0.19
CA ALA A 51 -14.45 6.22 -0.38
C ALA A 51 -14.10 5.40 -1.63
N ILE A 52 -13.10 5.82 -2.40
CA ILE A 52 -12.63 5.12 -3.59
C ILE A 52 -11.61 4.03 -3.23
N ALA A 53 -10.66 4.35 -2.37
CA ALA A 53 -9.56 3.47 -2.00
C ALA A 53 -10.01 2.32 -1.07
N GLY A 54 -11.03 2.54 -0.24
CA GLY A 54 -11.42 1.58 0.79
C GLY A 54 -10.22 1.22 1.67
N ASP A 55 -9.93 -0.06 1.80
CA ASP A 55 -8.82 -0.56 2.62
C ASP A 55 -7.51 -0.79 1.83
N THR A 56 -7.44 -0.36 0.57
CA THR A 56 -6.27 -0.64 -0.30
C THR A 56 -5.12 0.33 -0.12
N LEU A 57 -5.40 1.55 0.37
CA LEU A 57 -4.41 2.61 0.57
C LEU A 57 -4.47 3.15 2.01
N ASN A 58 -3.35 3.68 2.47
CA ASN A 58 -3.28 4.50 3.66
C ASN A 58 -3.50 5.96 3.26
N VAL A 59 -4.62 6.57 3.69
CA VAL A 59 -4.98 7.94 3.33
C VAL A 59 -4.78 8.86 4.54
N GLU A 60 -3.95 9.89 4.40
CA GLU A 60 -3.58 10.82 5.46
C GLU A 60 -3.91 12.26 5.08
N ILE A 61 -4.45 13.03 6.02
CA ILE A 61 -4.71 14.46 5.83
C ILE A 61 -3.45 15.27 6.16
N LEU A 62 -3.13 16.25 5.32
CA LEU A 62 -2.02 17.17 5.54
C LEU A 62 -2.44 18.37 6.41
N ALA A 63 -3.43 19.14 5.96
CA ALA A 63 -3.90 20.31 6.67
C ALA A 63 -4.87 19.94 7.80
N PRO A 64 -4.60 20.34 9.05
CA PRO A 64 -5.48 20.06 10.19
C PRO A 64 -6.88 20.64 9.96
N THR A 65 -7.92 19.93 10.41
CA THR A 65 -9.33 20.31 10.18
C THR A 65 -9.76 21.58 10.91
N ASN A 66 -8.98 22.04 11.89
CA ASN A 66 -9.23 23.26 12.66
C ASN A 66 -8.48 24.50 12.14
N VAL A 67 -7.80 24.39 11.00
CA VAL A 67 -7.10 25.50 10.35
C VAL A 67 -7.74 25.75 9.00
N PRO A 68 -8.12 26.99 8.66
CA PRO A 68 -8.58 27.31 7.31
C PRO A 68 -7.50 26.95 6.29
N VAL A 69 -7.89 26.28 5.22
CA VAL A 69 -6.92 25.72 4.25
C VAL A 69 -6.03 26.79 3.59
N HIS A 70 -6.54 28.02 3.43
CA HIS A 70 -5.74 29.12 2.84
C HIS A 70 -4.71 29.68 3.82
N ASP A 71 -4.91 29.48 5.14
CA ASP A 71 -4.02 29.98 6.20
C ASP A 71 -3.04 28.89 6.68
N TYR A 72 -3.18 27.68 6.13
CA TYR A 72 -2.27 26.58 6.43
C TYR A 72 -0.93 26.81 5.73
N GLU A 73 0.14 26.49 6.45
CA GLU A 73 1.50 26.49 5.93
C GLU A 73 2.17 25.16 6.33
N PRO A 74 2.56 24.31 5.39
CA PRO A 74 3.19 23.03 5.70
C PRO A 74 4.48 23.23 6.49
N SER A 75 4.61 22.49 7.58
CA SER A 75 5.83 22.43 8.39
C SER A 75 6.91 21.58 7.70
N ALA A 76 8.14 21.66 8.19
CA ALA A 76 9.22 20.77 7.74
C ALA A 76 8.88 19.29 7.91
N ALA A 77 8.11 18.92 8.95
CA ALA A 77 7.64 17.57 9.15
C ALA A 77 6.61 17.16 8.09
N ASP A 78 5.75 18.07 7.65
CA ASP A 78 4.79 17.82 6.57
C ASP A 78 5.49 17.62 5.23
N LEU A 79 6.57 18.35 4.97
CA LEU A 79 7.40 18.14 3.77
C LEU A 79 8.02 16.73 3.77
N VAL A 80 8.52 16.25 4.90
CA VAL A 80 9.05 14.88 5.02
C VAL A 80 7.95 13.84 4.78
N ARG A 81 6.73 14.07 5.28
CA ARG A 81 5.59 13.19 5.02
C ARG A 81 5.25 13.16 3.53
N LEU A 82 5.21 14.32 2.87
CA LEU A 82 4.97 14.41 1.43
C LEU A 82 6.04 13.68 0.62
N GLN A 83 7.31 13.84 0.92
CA GLN A 83 8.42 13.12 0.26
C GLN A 83 8.29 11.59 0.38
N SER A 84 7.67 11.11 1.46
CA SER A 84 7.51 9.69 1.74
C SER A 84 6.20 9.11 1.18
N ALA A 85 5.33 9.94 0.63
CA ALA A 85 4.06 9.54 0.06
C ALA A 85 4.20 9.07 -1.39
N ASP A 86 3.34 8.15 -1.80
CA ASP A 86 3.28 7.69 -3.18
C ASP A 86 2.48 8.67 -4.06
N MET A 87 1.60 9.49 -3.44
CA MET A 87 0.73 10.41 -4.16
C MET A 87 0.20 11.51 -3.25
N PHE A 88 -0.06 12.69 -3.81
CA PHE A 88 -0.70 13.81 -3.12
C PHE A 88 -1.90 14.33 -3.91
N PHE A 89 -3.06 14.45 -3.25
CA PHE A 89 -4.27 15.03 -3.81
C PHE A 89 -4.67 16.32 -3.12
N TYR A 90 -5.07 17.32 -3.91
CA TYR A 90 -5.54 18.61 -3.42
C TYR A 90 -6.66 19.16 -4.33
N HIS A 91 -7.41 20.19 -3.89
CA HIS A 91 -8.51 20.76 -4.67
C HIS A 91 -8.02 21.51 -5.90
N GLY A 92 -6.94 22.27 -5.78
CA GLY A 92 -6.47 23.17 -6.82
C GLY A 92 -7.28 24.46 -6.92
N LEU A 93 -7.20 25.10 -8.07
CA LEU A 93 -7.88 26.37 -8.37
C LEU A 93 -7.56 27.50 -7.37
N GLY A 94 -6.40 27.44 -6.70
CA GLY A 94 -5.97 28.44 -5.73
C GLY A 94 -6.61 28.31 -4.34
N LEU A 95 -7.30 27.23 -4.04
CA LEU A 95 -7.85 27.01 -2.71
C LEU A 95 -6.74 26.81 -1.67
N GLU A 96 -5.76 25.98 -2.00
CA GLU A 96 -4.53 25.77 -1.23
C GLU A 96 -3.45 26.70 -1.76
N THR A 97 -3.34 27.90 -1.19
CA THR A 97 -2.40 28.95 -1.66
C THR A 97 -0.93 28.57 -1.49
N TRP A 98 -0.64 27.58 -0.67
CA TRP A 98 0.69 27.10 -0.30
C TRP A 98 1.23 25.97 -1.21
N ILE A 99 0.43 25.42 -2.11
CA ILE A 99 0.81 24.24 -2.92
C ILE A 99 2.03 24.52 -3.79
N ASP A 100 2.03 25.60 -4.57
CA ASP A 100 3.12 25.87 -5.52
C ASP A 100 4.46 26.00 -4.78
N ALA A 101 4.51 26.75 -3.68
CA ALA A 101 5.70 26.91 -2.88
C ALA A 101 6.15 25.58 -2.23
N THR A 102 5.20 24.74 -1.85
CA THR A 102 5.47 23.41 -1.27
C THR A 102 6.09 22.49 -2.34
N MET A 103 5.48 22.39 -3.51
CA MET A 103 5.99 21.56 -4.59
C MET A 103 7.35 22.04 -5.07
N ASP A 104 7.55 23.34 -5.20
CA ASP A 104 8.85 23.93 -5.55
C ASP A 104 9.94 23.59 -4.52
N SER A 105 9.59 23.55 -3.22
CA SER A 105 10.55 23.21 -2.16
C SER A 105 10.91 21.73 -2.13
N LEU A 106 10.02 20.84 -2.60
CA LEU A 106 10.24 19.40 -2.70
C LEU A 106 11.02 19.06 -3.98
N GLY A 107 10.83 19.81 -5.05
CA GLY A 107 11.53 19.60 -6.32
C GLY A 107 11.28 18.19 -6.87
N ASP A 108 12.36 17.46 -7.14
CA ASP A 108 12.30 16.10 -7.69
C ASP A 108 11.80 15.05 -6.67
N ASP A 109 11.71 15.42 -5.38
CA ASP A 109 11.20 14.55 -4.29
C ASP A 109 9.69 14.77 -4.05
N ALA A 110 9.00 15.52 -4.88
CA ALA A 110 7.54 15.70 -4.79
C ALA A 110 6.81 14.41 -5.19
N PRO A 111 5.75 14.00 -4.45
CA PRO A 111 4.98 12.80 -4.70
C PRO A 111 4.10 12.87 -5.95
#